data_52f3a690d659b4288eda7abd3a3443ef
#
_entry.id   52f3a690d659b4288eda7abd3a3443ef
#
_cell.length_a   1.000
_cell.length_b   1.000
_cell.length_c   1.000
_cell.angle_alpha   90.00
_cell.angle_beta   90.00
_cell.angle_gamma   90.00
#
_symmetry.space_group_name_H-M   'P 1'
#
loop_
_entity.id
_entity.type
_entity.pdbx_description
1 polymer ?
#
loop_
_entity_poly.entity_id
_entity_poly.type
_entity_poly.pdbx_seq_one_letter_code
_entity_poly.pdbx_strand_id
1 'polypeptide(L)'
;RDRSVSRGLGDVYKRQVVLEDEMRACCDHLYMMTDDGTYGEKGFTTVKLKELLEKAKAEGQQYDHCICIGPLPMMKFVCQITKEYGVATMVDMNCIMIDGSGMCGGCRLTVDGKMKFTCVDGPEFDGHLVDFDEAIARSKIYEAQEQKVFERRHHYCNLQAMADAEEAAQKKEEK
;
A
#
# COMPACT_ATOMS: atom_id res chain seq x y z
N ARG A 1 -23.03 -19.70 4.17
CA ARG A 1 -22.50 -18.80 3.09
C ARG A 1 -21.00 -18.92 3.11
N ASP A 2 -20.45 -19.62 2.13
CA ASP A 2 -19.01 -19.66 1.94
C ASP A 2 -18.56 -18.25 1.57
N ARG A 3 -17.75 -17.66 2.47
CA ARG A 3 -17.13 -16.35 2.21
C ARG A 3 -15.77 -16.63 1.59
N SER A 4 -15.68 -16.49 0.28
CA SER A 4 -14.36 -16.51 -0.37
C SER A 4 -13.62 -15.21 -0.09
N VAL A 5 -12.36 -15.32 0.32
CA VAL A 5 -11.46 -14.18 0.55
C VAL A 5 -10.43 -14.16 -0.56
N SER A 6 -10.47 -13.10 -1.37
CA SER A 6 -9.47 -12.87 -2.42
C SER A 6 -8.52 -11.75 -2.01
N ARG A 7 -7.22 -11.96 -2.18
CA ARG A 7 -6.18 -10.97 -1.88
C ARG A 7 -5.29 -10.72 -3.08
N GLY A 8 -5.04 -9.44 -3.37
CA GLY A 8 -4.08 -9.01 -4.37
C GLY A 8 -2.88 -8.37 -3.68
N LEU A 9 -1.69 -8.85 -3.96
CA LEU A 9 -0.43 -8.26 -3.52
C LEU A 9 0.29 -7.72 -4.75
N GLY A 10 0.59 -6.41 -4.74
CA GLY A 10 1.35 -5.75 -5.79
C GLY A 10 2.67 -5.24 -5.25
N ASP A 11 3.73 -5.53 -6.00
CA ASP A 11 5.07 -5.06 -5.67
C ASP A 11 5.86 -4.72 -6.93
N VAL A 12 6.97 -4.00 -6.80
CA VAL A 12 7.80 -3.64 -7.94
C VAL A 12 8.63 -4.83 -8.39
N TYR A 13 9.17 -5.61 -7.46
CA TYR A 13 10.07 -6.74 -7.73
C TYR A 13 9.78 -7.95 -6.85
N LYS A 14 10.06 -9.16 -7.36
CA LYS A 14 9.96 -10.42 -6.62
C LYS A 14 10.62 -10.37 -5.22
N ARG A 15 11.76 -9.71 -5.09
CA ARG A 15 12.52 -9.63 -3.81
C ARG A 15 11.77 -8.91 -2.68
N GLN A 16 10.71 -8.17 -2.99
CA GLN A 16 9.90 -7.42 -2.03
C GLN A 16 8.69 -8.23 -1.53
N VAL A 17 8.40 -9.36 -2.18
CA VAL A 17 7.31 -10.25 -1.76
C VAL A 17 7.67 -10.91 -0.44
N VAL A 18 6.82 -10.72 0.56
CA VAL A 18 6.97 -11.28 1.90
C VAL A 18 5.67 -11.97 2.34
N LEU A 19 5.77 -12.94 3.25
CA LEU A 19 4.63 -13.61 3.88
C LEU A 19 3.68 -14.30 2.88
N GLU A 20 4.18 -14.76 1.73
CA GLU A 20 3.33 -15.37 0.71
C GLU A 20 2.65 -16.65 1.20
N ASP A 21 3.40 -17.53 1.90
CA ASP A 21 2.87 -18.80 2.39
C ASP A 21 1.78 -18.58 3.44
N GLU A 22 1.99 -17.62 4.36
CA GLU A 22 1.01 -17.23 5.37
C GLU A 22 -0.25 -16.64 4.73
N MET A 23 -0.07 -15.81 3.70
CA MET A 23 -1.19 -15.24 2.96
C MET A 23 -1.97 -16.32 2.19
N ARG A 24 -1.30 -17.29 1.59
CA ARG A 24 -1.96 -18.43 0.95
C ARG A 24 -2.75 -19.29 1.92
N ALA A 25 -2.25 -19.44 3.14
CA ALA A 25 -2.92 -20.24 4.17
C ALA A 25 -4.21 -19.60 4.70
N CYS A 26 -4.37 -18.26 4.57
CA CYS A 26 -5.50 -17.53 5.16
C CYS A 26 -6.45 -16.91 4.14
N CYS A 27 -6.27 -17.13 2.82
CA CYS A 27 -7.21 -16.66 1.80
C CYS A 27 -7.51 -17.76 0.77
N ASP A 28 -8.70 -17.72 0.18
CA ASP A 28 -9.12 -18.69 -0.83
C ASP A 28 -8.40 -18.46 -2.17
N HIS A 29 -8.15 -17.21 -2.51
CA HIS A 29 -7.47 -16.79 -3.73
C HIS A 29 -6.42 -15.74 -3.44
N LEU A 30 -5.18 -15.98 -3.84
CA LEU A 30 -4.06 -15.05 -3.75
C LEU A 30 -3.57 -14.71 -5.15
N TYR A 31 -3.57 -13.43 -5.48
CA TYR A 31 -3.07 -12.89 -6.74
C TYR A 31 -1.81 -12.08 -6.47
N MET A 32 -0.69 -12.53 -7.01
CA MET A 32 0.60 -11.86 -6.90
C MET A 32 0.85 -11.08 -8.18
N MET A 33 1.18 -9.80 -8.04
CA MET A 33 1.45 -8.93 -9.18
C MET A 33 2.78 -8.21 -8.99
N THR A 34 3.54 -8.08 -10.08
CA THR A 34 4.77 -7.27 -10.10
C THR A 34 4.77 -6.36 -11.31
N ASP A 35 5.27 -5.15 -11.13
CA ASP A 35 5.29 -4.15 -12.21
C ASP A 35 6.16 -4.61 -13.39
N ASP A 36 7.25 -5.29 -13.12
CA ASP A 36 8.18 -5.81 -14.13
C ASP A 36 7.84 -7.21 -14.65
N GLY A 37 6.94 -7.94 -13.98
CA GLY A 37 6.55 -9.31 -14.33
C GLY A 37 7.59 -10.36 -13.94
N THR A 38 8.51 -10.04 -13.01
CA THR A 38 9.51 -11.00 -12.53
C THR A 38 8.92 -12.08 -11.63
N TYR A 39 7.73 -11.83 -11.07
CA TYR A 39 7.00 -12.79 -10.25
C TYR A 39 5.48 -12.55 -10.33
N GLY A 40 4.70 -13.65 -10.35
CA GLY A 40 3.25 -13.58 -10.48
C GLY A 40 2.78 -13.01 -11.83
N GLU A 41 1.72 -12.25 -11.82
CA GLU A 41 1.18 -11.58 -13.02
C GLU A 41 1.85 -10.20 -13.18
N LYS A 42 2.11 -9.81 -14.43
CA LYS A 42 2.64 -8.48 -14.72
C LYS A 42 1.51 -7.45 -14.73
N GLY A 43 1.68 -6.36 -13.99
CA GLY A 43 0.76 -5.23 -14.03
C GLY A 43 0.37 -4.73 -12.65
N PHE A 44 -0.63 -3.85 -12.62
CA PHE A 44 -1.09 -3.20 -11.39
C PHE A 44 -2.24 -3.97 -10.75
N THR A 45 -2.25 -4.03 -9.43
CA THR A 45 -3.34 -4.64 -8.62
C THR A 45 -4.73 -4.06 -8.93
N THR A 46 -4.79 -2.79 -9.32
CA THR A 46 -6.04 -2.11 -9.73
C THR A 46 -6.66 -2.71 -10.98
N VAL A 47 -5.84 -3.15 -11.94
CA VAL A 47 -6.30 -3.82 -13.17
C VAL A 47 -6.89 -5.19 -12.82
N LYS A 48 -6.16 -5.95 -11.98
CA LYS A 48 -6.64 -7.26 -11.50
C LYS A 48 -7.93 -7.15 -10.69
N LEU A 49 -8.02 -6.14 -9.82
CA LEU A 49 -9.25 -5.87 -9.07
C LEU A 49 -10.44 -5.67 -10.01
N LYS A 50 -10.28 -4.83 -11.05
CA LYS A 50 -11.34 -4.59 -12.02
C LYS A 50 -11.76 -5.86 -12.74
N GLU A 51 -10.81 -6.68 -13.19
CA GLU A 51 -11.06 -7.98 -13.82
C GLU A 51 -11.87 -8.91 -12.89
N LEU A 52 -11.49 -8.99 -11.60
CA LEU A 52 -12.20 -9.80 -10.62
C LEU A 52 -13.62 -9.31 -10.36
N LEU A 53 -13.84 -7.99 -10.29
CA LEU A 53 -15.16 -7.40 -10.11
C LEU A 53 -16.04 -7.64 -11.33
N GLU A 54 -15.50 -7.51 -12.54
CA GLU A 54 -16.22 -7.81 -13.79
C GLU A 54 -16.62 -9.28 -13.87
N LYS A 55 -15.70 -10.19 -13.52
CA LYS A 55 -15.95 -11.62 -13.47
C LYS A 55 -17.04 -11.97 -12.46
N ALA A 56 -16.94 -11.47 -11.24
CA ALA A 56 -17.91 -11.69 -10.19
C ALA A 56 -19.31 -11.21 -10.62
N LYS A 57 -19.40 -10.03 -11.24
CA LYS A 57 -20.64 -9.49 -11.79
C LYS A 57 -21.23 -10.36 -12.88
N ALA A 58 -20.41 -10.91 -13.79
CA ALA A 58 -20.85 -11.83 -14.85
C ALA A 58 -21.37 -13.15 -14.30
N GLU A 59 -20.81 -13.63 -13.19
CA GLU A 59 -21.22 -14.84 -12.49
C GLU A 59 -22.42 -14.63 -11.53
N GLY A 60 -22.95 -13.40 -11.45
CA GLY A 60 -24.04 -13.04 -10.53
C GLY A 60 -23.62 -13.04 -9.07
N GLN A 61 -22.32 -12.96 -8.82
CA GLN A 61 -21.73 -12.82 -7.48
C GLN A 61 -21.34 -11.36 -7.24
N GLN A 62 -21.23 -10.97 -5.98
CA GLN A 62 -20.77 -9.65 -5.58
C GLN A 62 -19.86 -9.78 -4.37
N TYR A 63 -18.77 -9.03 -4.37
CA TYR A 63 -17.94 -8.86 -3.19
C TYR A 63 -18.65 -7.94 -2.19
N ASP A 64 -18.67 -8.32 -0.94
CA ASP A 64 -19.33 -7.55 0.12
C ASP A 64 -18.47 -6.35 0.55
N HIS A 65 -17.16 -6.52 0.60
CA HIS A 65 -16.25 -5.52 1.15
C HIS A 65 -14.86 -5.60 0.50
N CYS A 66 -14.24 -4.43 0.34
CA CYS A 66 -12.85 -4.28 -0.10
C CYS A 66 -12.05 -3.58 0.98
N ILE A 67 -10.89 -4.11 1.33
CA ILE A 67 -9.90 -3.45 2.18
C ILE A 67 -8.69 -3.12 1.31
N CYS A 68 -8.28 -1.86 1.30
CA CYS A 68 -7.20 -1.39 0.47
C CYS A 68 -6.14 -0.68 1.30
N ILE A 69 -4.90 -1.18 1.20
CA ILE A 69 -3.73 -0.65 1.89
C ILE A 69 -2.62 -0.45 0.87
N GLY A 70 -2.02 0.72 0.81
CA GLY A 70 -0.92 1.00 -0.10
C GLY A 70 -0.73 2.49 -0.42
N PRO A 71 -0.05 2.82 -1.52
CA PRO A 71 0.17 4.21 -1.92
C PRO A 71 -1.14 4.98 -2.16
N LEU A 72 -1.18 6.24 -1.75
CA LEU A 72 -2.39 7.09 -1.89
C LEU A 72 -2.99 7.10 -3.30
N PRO A 73 -2.21 7.20 -4.40
CA PRO A 73 -2.77 7.13 -5.74
C PRO A 73 -3.45 5.79 -6.04
N MET A 74 -2.86 4.67 -5.59
CA MET A 74 -3.44 3.34 -5.77
C MET A 74 -4.78 3.24 -5.03
N MET A 75 -4.83 3.64 -3.75
CA MET A 75 -6.06 3.64 -2.95
C MET A 75 -7.16 4.49 -3.59
N LYS A 76 -6.81 5.67 -4.12
CA LYS A 76 -7.74 6.52 -4.88
C LYS A 76 -8.37 5.78 -6.05
N PHE A 77 -7.55 5.12 -6.89
CA PHE A 77 -8.05 4.35 -8.05
C PHE A 77 -8.89 3.15 -7.63
N VAL A 78 -8.47 2.42 -6.59
CA VAL A 78 -9.27 1.32 -6.03
C VAL A 78 -10.66 1.81 -5.59
N CYS A 79 -10.73 2.91 -4.85
CA CYS A 79 -12.00 3.49 -4.39
C CYS A 79 -12.90 3.95 -5.56
N GLN A 80 -12.32 4.49 -6.63
CA GLN A 80 -13.08 4.83 -7.83
C GLN A 80 -13.70 3.58 -8.49
N ILE A 81 -12.89 2.54 -8.67
CA ILE A 81 -13.35 1.28 -9.26
C ILE A 81 -14.43 0.65 -8.38
N THR A 82 -14.19 0.45 -7.09
CA THR A 82 -15.14 -0.21 -6.20
C THR A 82 -16.46 0.54 -6.07
N LYS A 83 -16.42 1.87 -6.16
CA LYS A 83 -17.62 2.71 -6.16
C LYS A 83 -18.52 2.44 -7.37
N GLU A 84 -17.92 2.22 -8.55
CA GLU A 84 -18.68 1.88 -9.78
C GLU A 84 -19.41 0.52 -9.67
N TYR A 85 -18.83 -0.40 -8.87
CA TYR A 85 -19.38 -1.74 -8.64
C TYR A 85 -20.23 -1.83 -7.35
N GLY A 86 -20.36 -0.74 -6.60
CA GLY A 86 -21.14 -0.69 -5.35
C GLY A 86 -20.55 -1.53 -4.20
N VAL A 87 -19.23 -1.74 -4.20
CA VAL A 87 -18.52 -2.49 -3.15
C VAL A 87 -18.06 -1.55 -2.07
N ALA A 88 -18.51 -1.76 -0.83
CA ALA A 88 -18.03 -0.99 0.33
C ALA A 88 -16.51 -1.12 0.46
N THR A 89 -15.80 -0.01 0.62
CA THR A 89 -14.33 0.00 0.60
C THR A 89 -13.76 0.72 1.80
N MET A 90 -12.96 0.02 2.58
CA MET A 90 -12.16 0.56 3.67
C MET A 90 -10.73 0.77 3.19
N VAL A 91 -10.15 1.92 3.51
CA VAL A 91 -8.75 2.25 3.24
C VAL A 91 -8.00 2.48 4.52
N ASP A 92 -6.77 2.00 4.58
CA ASP A 92 -5.85 2.26 5.69
C ASP A 92 -4.90 3.39 5.29
N MET A 93 -5.11 4.56 5.90
CA MET A 93 -4.40 5.79 5.56
C MET A 93 -3.03 5.86 6.22
N ASN A 94 -1.99 5.96 5.39
CA ASN A 94 -0.59 5.98 5.80
C ASN A 94 -0.01 7.40 5.91
N CYS A 95 -0.77 8.35 6.45
CA CYS A 95 -0.27 9.70 6.70
C CYS A 95 0.89 9.70 7.69
N ILE A 96 1.82 10.65 7.52
CA ILE A 96 2.93 10.83 8.48
C ILE A 96 2.36 11.20 9.85
N MET A 97 2.68 10.42 10.86
CA MET A 97 2.29 10.63 12.25
C MET A 97 3.51 11.05 13.07
N ILE A 98 3.45 12.23 13.69
CA ILE A 98 4.58 12.80 14.45
C ILE A 98 4.43 12.43 15.93
N ASP A 99 3.27 12.73 16.55
CA ASP A 99 3.04 12.45 17.98
C ASP A 99 2.03 11.33 18.25
N GLY A 100 1.12 11.06 17.33
CA GLY A 100 0.11 10.01 17.47
C GLY A 100 -1.06 10.35 18.42
N SER A 101 -1.12 11.55 19.00
CA SER A 101 -2.12 11.95 19.98
C SER A 101 -3.24 12.84 19.43
N GLY A 102 -3.15 13.24 18.15
CA GLY A 102 -4.05 14.19 17.53
C GLY A 102 -3.71 15.67 17.81
N MET A 103 -2.67 15.94 18.59
CA MET A 103 -2.33 17.30 19.02
C MET A 103 -1.60 18.08 17.92
N CYS A 104 -0.65 17.45 17.20
CA CYS A 104 0.17 18.15 16.20
C CYS A 104 -0.55 18.42 14.88
N GLY A 105 -1.62 17.70 14.54
CA GLY A 105 -2.37 17.84 13.30
C GLY A 105 -1.60 17.44 12.03
N GLY A 106 -0.45 16.79 12.15
CA GLY A 106 0.38 16.36 11.02
C GLY A 106 -0.33 15.37 10.10
N CYS A 107 -1.08 14.44 10.67
CA CYS A 107 -1.80 13.38 9.98
C CYS A 107 -3.26 13.73 9.63
N ARG A 108 -3.62 15.02 9.58
CA ARG A 108 -4.99 15.42 9.24
C ARG A 108 -5.33 15.13 7.79
N LEU A 109 -6.57 14.76 7.56
CA LEU A 109 -7.18 14.56 6.24
C LEU A 109 -8.66 14.92 6.31
N THR A 110 -9.29 15.11 5.16
CA THR A 110 -10.73 15.35 5.05
C THR A 110 -11.46 14.07 4.70
N VAL A 111 -12.45 13.70 5.52
CA VAL A 111 -13.36 12.56 5.31
C VAL A 111 -14.79 13.06 5.45
N ASP A 112 -15.62 12.84 4.44
CA ASP A 112 -17.01 13.33 4.38
C ASP A 112 -17.09 14.86 4.67
N GLY A 113 -16.18 15.64 4.08
CA GLY A 113 -16.11 17.09 4.28
C GLY A 113 -15.71 17.54 5.69
N LYS A 114 -15.31 16.61 6.59
CA LYS A 114 -14.88 16.90 7.95
C LYS A 114 -13.41 16.57 8.14
N MET A 115 -12.70 17.44 8.85
CA MET A 115 -11.32 17.19 9.23
C MET A 115 -11.24 16.05 10.24
N LYS A 116 -10.38 15.08 9.96
CA LYS A 116 -10.08 13.91 10.78
C LYS A 116 -8.57 13.79 11.00
N PHE A 117 -8.18 13.12 12.06
CA PHE A 117 -6.77 12.81 12.36
C PHE A 117 -6.55 11.31 12.25
N THR A 118 -5.73 10.87 11.31
CA THR A 118 -5.45 9.45 11.07
C THR A 118 -5.01 8.70 12.34
N CYS A 119 -4.26 9.35 13.22
CA CYS A 119 -3.72 8.72 14.43
C CYS A 119 -4.76 8.48 15.54
N VAL A 120 -5.88 9.22 15.55
CA VAL A 120 -6.92 9.12 16.61
C VAL A 120 -8.28 8.69 16.08
N ASP A 121 -8.65 9.15 14.87
CA ASP A 121 -9.94 8.83 14.23
C ASP A 121 -9.85 7.60 13.31
N GLY A 122 -8.63 7.22 12.90
CA GLY A 122 -8.34 6.14 11.96
C GLY A 122 -7.40 5.09 12.56
N PRO A 123 -6.53 4.50 11.78
CA PRO A 123 -6.13 4.83 10.39
C PRO A 123 -7.13 4.40 9.31
N GLU A 124 -8.12 3.61 9.65
CA GLU A 124 -9.10 3.02 8.73
C GLU A 124 -10.27 3.98 8.52
N PHE A 125 -10.60 4.24 7.24
CA PHE A 125 -11.71 5.10 6.85
C PHE A 125 -12.50 4.51 5.69
N ASP A 126 -13.75 4.95 5.55
CA ASP A 126 -14.51 4.69 4.32
C ASP A 126 -13.82 5.39 3.14
N GLY A 127 -13.24 4.60 2.24
CA GLY A 127 -12.47 5.11 1.11
C GLY A 127 -13.28 5.93 0.11
N HIS A 128 -14.61 5.78 0.09
CA HIS A 128 -15.47 6.58 -0.78
C HIS A 128 -15.72 7.99 -0.24
N LEU A 129 -15.37 8.25 1.02
CA LEU A 129 -15.56 9.53 1.70
C LEU A 129 -14.25 10.32 1.90
N VAL A 130 -13.09 9.69 1.65
CA VAL A 130 -11.77 10.32 1.81
C VAL A 130 -11.48 11.27 0.65
N ASP A 131 -11.01 12.47 0.95
CA ASP A 131 -10.43 13.40 -0.03
C ASP A 131 -8.97 13.01 -0.31
N PHE A 132 -8.78 12.14 -1.31
CA PHE A 132 -7.46 11.72 -1.75
C PHE A 132 -6.64 12.82 -2.41
N ASP A 133 -7.26 13.81 -3.03
CA ASP A 133 -6.54 14.89 -3.70
C ASP A 133 -5.87 15.79 -2.66
N GLU A 134 -6.57 16.12 -1.58
CA GLU A 134 -5.97 16.80 -0.42
C GLU A 134 -4.85 15.94 0.18
N ALA A 135 -5.10 14.66 0.45
CA ALA A 135 -4.12 13.78 1.07
C ALA A 135 -2.83 13.66 0.24
N ILE A 136 -2.94 13.52 -1.09
CA ILE A 136 -1.81 13.48 -2.03
C ILE A 136 -1.08 14.82 -2.06
N ALA A 137 -1.80 15.95 -2.11
CA ALA A 137 -1.18 17.27 -2.09
C ALA A 137 -0.39 17.49 -0.78
N ARG A 138 -0.95 17.06 0.35
CA ARG A 138 -0.30 17.16 1.66
C ARG A 138 0.94 16.29 1.77
N SER A 139 0.93 15.07 1.22
CA SER A 139 2.09 14.18 1.26
C SER A 139 3.31 14.76 0.54
N LYS A 140 3.11 15.71 -0.37
CA LYS A 140 4.17 16.35 -1.18
C LYS A 140 4.67 17.68 -0.63
N ILE A 141 4.14 18.18 0.48
CA ILE A 141 4.47 19.52 1.01
C ILE A 141 5.98 19.69 1.24
N TYR A 142 6.68 18.65 1.68
CA TYR A 142 8.10 18.69 2.02
C TYR A 142 9.00 17.95 1.01
N GLU A 143 8.46 17.47 -0.10
CA GLU A 143 9.20 16.67 -1.10
C GLU A 143 10.48 17.38 -1.59
N ALA A 144 10.41 18.68 -1.87
CA ALA A 144 11.57 19.46 -2.31
C ALA A 144 12.65 19.62 -1.22
N GLN A 145 12.24 19.70 0.04
CA GLN A 145 13.16 19.76 1.18
C GLN A 145 13.79 18.40 1.46
N GLU A 146 12.99 17.35 1.41
CA GLU A 146 13.43 15.97 1.56
C GLU A 146 14.45 15.61 0.50
N GLN A 147 14.21 15.95 -0.76
CA GLN A 147 15.14 15.73 -1.86
C GLN A 147 16.49 16.44 -1.62
N LYS A 148 16.47 17.70 -1.18
CA LYS A 148 17.71 18.44 -0.83
C LYS A 148 18.49 17.80 0.31
N VAL A 149 17.79 17.26 1.31
CA VAL A 149 18.40 16.54 2.43
C VAL A 149 18.98 15.22 1.95
N PHE A 150 18.26 14.50 1.11
CA PHE A 150 18.70 13.22 0.53
C PHE A 150 19.97 13.40 -0.32
N GLU A 151 20.03 14.41 -1.18
CA GLU A 151 21.19 14.74 -2.02
C GLU A 151 22.42 15.13 -1.20
N ARG A 152 22.22 15.77 -0.04
CA ARG A 152 23.33 16.18 0.86
C ARG A 152 23.85 15.05 1.75
N ARG A 153 23.02 14.05 2.01
CA ARG A 153 23.41 12.87 2.77
C ARG A 153 23.86 11.78 1.81
N HIS A 154 25.20 11.55 1.69
CA HIS A 154 25.66 10.23 1.35
C HIS A 154 25.21 9.30 2.47
N HIS A 155 24.03 8.71 2.32
CA HIS A 155 23.49 7.77 3.28
C HIS A 155 24.30 6.49 3.19
N TYR A 156 25.39 6.42 3.95
CA TYR A 156 26.06 5.17 4.22
C TYR A 156 25.15 4.37 5.16
N CYS A 157 24.39 3.44 4.61
CA CYS A 157 23.56 2.56 5.41
C CYS A 157 24.51 1.68 6.26
N ASN A 158 24.42 1.78 7.59
CA ASN A 158 25.26 0.97 8.48
C ASN A 158 25.11 -0.54 8.21
N LEU A 159 23.93 -1.00 7.77
CA LEU A 159 23.70 -2.38 7.38
C LEU A 159 24.50 -2.76 6.12
N GLN A 160 24.59 -1.88 5.14
CA GLN A 160 25.40 -2.12 3.95
C GLN A 160 26.90 -2.15 4.30
N ALA A 161 27.35 -1.25 5.15
CA ALA A 161 28.73 -1.24 5.63
C ALA A 161 29.09 -2.52 6.40
N MET A 162 28.16 -3.06 7.19
CA MET A 162 28.36 -4.33 7.90
C MET A 162 28.40 -5.50 6.91
N ALA A 163 27.51 -5.56 5.94
CA ALA A 163 27.50 -6.60 4.90
C ALA A 163 28.80 -6.58 4.06
N ASP A 164 29.24 -5.39 3.64
CA ASP A 164 30.49 -5.21 2.88
C ASP A 164 31.71 -5.63 3.71
N ALA A 165 31.70 -5.38 5.03
CA ALA A 165 32.76 -5.79 5.95
C ALA A 165 32.78 -7.33 6.17
N GLU A 166 31.62 -7.97 6.27
CA GLU A 166 31.51 -9.44 6.37
C GLU A 166 32.00 -10.12 5.10
N GLU A 167 31.61 -9.63 3.92
CA GLU A 167 32.13 -10.16 2.64
C GLU A 167 33.64 -10.00 2.51
N ALA A 168 34.18 -8.86 2.97
CA ALA A 168 35.63 -8.62 2.94
C ALA A 168 36.38 -9.51 3.91
N ALA A 169 35.78 -9.87 5.05
CA ALA A 169 36.38 -10.81 6.01
C ALA A 169 36.40 -12.25 5.44
N GLN A 170 35.29 -12.70 4.87
CA GLN A 170 35.20 -14.05 4.26
C GLN A 170 36.20 -14.24 3.11
N LYS A 171 36.39 -13.23 2.25
CA LYS A 171 37.41 -13.25 1.18
C LYS A 171 38.85 -13.29 1.68
N LYS A 172 39.10 -12.93 2.94
CA LYS A 172 40.44 -13.01 3.55
C LYS A 172 40.71 -14.38 4.18
N GLU A 173 39.67 -15.09 4.61
CA GLU A 173 39.79 -16.44 5.17
C GLU A 173 39.96 -17.53 4.11
N GLU A 174 39.50 -17.23 2.86
CA GLU A 174 39.60 -18.14 1.70
C GLU A 174 41.00 -18.04 0.98
N LYS A 175 41.90 -17.19 1.41
CA LYS A 175 43.27 -17.04 0.85
C LYS A 175 44.33 -17.56 1.80
#